data_bf618b450a00130851091bb71c123a7d
#
_entry.id   bf618b450a00130851091bb71c123a7d
#
_cell.length_a   1.000
_cell.length_b   1.000
_cell.length_c   1.000
_cell.angle_alpha   90.00
_cell.angle_beta   90.00
_cell.angle_gamma   90.00
#
_symmetry.space_group_name_H-M   'P 1'
#
loop_
_entity.id
_entity.type
_entity.pdbx_description
1 polymer ?
#
loop_
_entity_poly.entity_id
_entity_poly.type
_entity_poly.pdbx_seq_one_letter_code
_entity_poly.pdbx_strand_id
1 'polypeptide(L)'
;MPVNTELLPYILALGLAAAIPGPGMTAIVARSLNGGSLAGLATLVGVIMGDVFYLTLAVFGLGVVAQSYTALFTLINWAAALYLGFLAWQFWSYQPDTINIDQKVTRQQLVSAWLSGLSITLGNPKTMAFYLAILPLVISLQAISLRFWGTVLVPVTAAVLLAVGAMFILAAVKVRVFLTHPQSLRIMYRAVGMIMLLAALGMIVKTL
;
A
#
# COMPACT_ATOMS: atom_id res chain seq x y z
N MET A 1 25.55 8.92 15.12
CA MET A 1 24.53 8.91 16.18
C MET A 1 24.05 7.48 16.36
N PRO A 2 23.66 7.03 17.56
CA PRO A 2 23.14 5.66 17.69
C PRO A 2 21.83 5.55 16.90
N VAL A 3 21.72 4.52 16.08
CA VAL A 3 20.57 4.26 15.17
C VAL A 3 19.21 4.23 15.92
N ASN A 4 19.26 4.01 17.23
CA ASN A 4 18.06 4.02 18.08
C ASN A 4 17.37 5.40 18.18
N THR A 5 18.11 6.50 18.00
CA THR A 5 17.51 7.87 18.02
C THR A 5 16.78 8.20 16.72
N GLU A 6 17.03 7.45 15.65
CA GLU A 6 16.42 7.67 14.34
C GLU A 6 15.13 6.84 14.14
N LEU A 7 14.85 5.89 15.05
CA LEU A 7 13.65 5.05 14.96
C LEU A 7 12.35 5.83 15.15
N LEU A 8 12.32 6.78 16.08
CA LEU A 8 11.11 7.57 16.31
C LEU A 8 10.76 8.45 15.10
N PRO A 9 11.68 9.22 14.51
CA PRO A 9 11.44 9.92 13.23
C PRO A 9 10.95 8.97 12.11
N TYR A 10 11.52 7.78 12.01
CA TYR A 10 11.09 6.78 11.03
C TYR A 10 9.64 6.31 11.27
N ILE A 11 9.29 5.95 12.51
CA ILE A 11 7.94 5.52 12.89
C ILE A 11 6.92 6.61 12.56
N LEU A 12 7.23 7.86 12.92
CA LEU A 12 6.35 9.00 12.66
C LEU A 12 6.20 9.28 11.17
N ALA A 13 7.29 9.29 10.42
CA ALA A 13 7.26 9.51 8.97
C ALA A 13 6.47 8.42 8.24
N LEU A 14 6.72 7.13 8.58
CA LEU A 14 5.99 5.99 8.00
C LEU A 14 4.51 6.02 8.41
N GLY A 15 4.22 6.28 9.69
CA GLY A 15 2.85 6.37 10.20
C GLY A 15 2.05 7.47 9.52
N LEU A 16 2.62 8.67 9.39
CA LEU A 16 2.00 9.77 8.65
C LEU A 16 1.82 9.44 7.18
N ALA A 17 2.85 8.87 6.54
CA ALA A 17 2.76 8.45 5.16
C ALA A 17 1.65 7.40 4.97
N ALA A 18 1.54 6.40 5.83
CA ALA A 18 0.50 5.38 5.78
C ALA A 18 -0.91 5.95 6.07
N ALA A 19 -1.04 6.88 7.01
CA ALA A 19 -2.31 7.50 7.38
C ALA A 19 -2.91 8.37 6.27
N ILE A 20 -2.11 8.96 5.41
CA ILE A 20 -2.60 9.67 4.22
C ILE A 20 -3.22 8.64 3.26
N PRO A 21 -4.53 8.73 2.95
CA PRO A 21 -5.17 7.78 2.04
C PRO A 21 -4.48 7.75 0.67
N GLY A 22 -4.12 6.55 0.24
CA GLY A 22 -3.54 6.29 -1.07
C GLY A 22 -4.02 4.94 -1.61
N PRO A 23 -3.53 4.49 -2.77
CA PRO A 23 -4.01 3.26 -3.42
C PRO A 23 -4.04 2.04 -2.50
N GLY A 24 -3.01 1.84 -1.67
CA GLY A 24 -2.94 0.71 -0.73
C GLY A 24 -4.04 0.76 0.34
N MET A 25 -4.19 1.89 1.04
CA MET A 25 -5.21 2.03 2.10
C MET A 25 -6.63 2.01 1.54
N THR A 26 -6.86 2.61 0.37
CA THR A 26 -8.15 2.52 -0.33
C THR A 26 -8.51 1.10 -0.75
N ALA A 27 -7.54 0.30 -1.18
CA ALA A 27 -7.76 -1.11 -1.48
C ALA A 27 -8.11 -1.93 -0.23
N ILE A 28 -7.43 -1.66 0.90
CA ILE A 28 -7.75 -2.28 2.20
C ILE A 28 -9.20 -1.98 2.59
N VAL A 29 -9.62 -0.71 2.51
CA VAL A 29 -11.01 -0.30 2.79
C VAL A 29 -11.99 -1.03 1.87
N ALA A 30 -11.77 -1.02 0.56
CA ALA A 30 -12.63 -1.66 -0.42
C ALA A 30 -12.77 -3.17 -0.17
N ARG A 31 -11.67 -3.86 0.09
CA ARG A 31 -11.68 -5.29 0.41
C ARG A 31 -12.35 -5.60 1.74
N SER A 32 -12.18 -4.72 2.74
CA SER A 32 -12.86 -4.85 4.05
C SER A 32 -14.37 -4.67 3.94
N LEU A 33 -14.82 -3.78 3.08
CA LEU A 33 -16.25 -3.56 2.83
C LEU A 33 -16.89 -4.77 2.15
N ASN A 34 -16.22 -5.42 1.22
CA ASN A 34 -16.75 -6.58 0.50
C ASN A 34 -16.62 -7.88 1.28
N GLY A 35 -15.43 -8.19 1.75
CA GLY A 35 -15.07 -9.47 2.35
C GLY A 35 -14.85 -9.42 3.87
N GLY A 36 -15.23 -8.31 4.52
CA GLY A 36 -15.04 -8.13 5.96
C GLY A 36 -13.58 -7.98 6.37
N SER A 37 -13.34 -8.09 7.68
CA SER A 37 -12.02 -7.89 8.27
C SER A 37 -10.95 -8.85 7.73
N LEU A 38 -11.30 -10.09 7.42
CA LEU A 38 -10.35 -11.09 6.90
C LEU A 38 -9.80 -10.71 5.52
N ALA A 39 -10.65 -10.24 4.61
CA ALA A 39 -10.21 -9.79 3.30
C ALA A 39 -9.36 -8.52 3.40
N GLY A 40 -9.73 -7.60 4.30
CA GLY A 40 -8.93 -6.42 4.61
C GLY A 40 -7.55 -6.77 5.16
N LEU A 41 -7.48 -7.71 6.12
CA LEU A 41 -6.22 -8.20 6.70
C LEU A 41 -5.35 -8.89 5.65
N ALA A 42 -5.92 -9.73 4.79
CA ALA A 42 -5.17 -10.37 3.72
C ALA A 42 -4.55 -9.33 2.77
N THR A 43 -5.32 -8.28 2.41
CA THR A 43 -4.80 -7.16 1.61
C THR A 43 -3.69 -6.41 2.35
N LEU A 44 -3.87 -6.14 3.64
CA LEU A 44 -2.88 -5.46 4.47
C LEU A 44 -1.56 -6.25 4.57
N VAL A 45 -1.63 -7.57 4.70
CA VAL A 45 -0.43 -8.43 4.67
C VAL A 45 0.30 -8.28 3.32
N GLY A 46 -0.43 -8.24 2.21
CA GLY A 46 0.15 -7.98 0.90
C GLY A 46 0.83 -6.61 0.81
N VAL A 47 0.17 -5.56 1.34
CA VAL A 47 0.74 -4.21 1.44
C VAL A 47 2.04 -4.22 2.24
N ILE A 48 2.03 -4.81 3.44
CA ILE A 48 3.23 -4.89 4.30
C ILE A 48 4.38 -5.60 3.59
N MET A 49 4.11 -6.70 2.88
CA MET A 49 5.15 -7.41 2.12
C MET A 49 5.75 -6.53 1.01
N GLY A 50 4.93 -5.73 0.31
CA GLY A 50 5.41 -4.77 -0.68
C GLY A 50 6.25 -3.65 -0.05
N ASP A 51 5.83 -3.14 1.11
CA ASP A 51 6.60 -2.15 1.87
C ASP A 51 7.95 -2.71 2.35
N VAL A 52 7.98 -3.93 2.90
CA VAL A 52 9.22 -4.62 3.30
C VAL A 52 10.14 -4.86 2.11
N PHE A 53 9.59 -5.16 0.93
CA PHE A 53 10.36 -5.27 -0.30
C PHE A 53 11.08 -3.94 -0.61
N TYR A 54 10.37 -2.80 -0.62
CA TYR A 54 11.00 -1.49 -0.86
C TYR A 54 11.95 -1.08 0.25
N LEU A 55 11.65 -1.37 1.52
CA LEU A 55 12.58 -1.18 2.63
C LEU A 55 13.89 -1.93 2.40
N THR A 56 13.80 -3.19 1.99
CA THR A 56 14.96 -4.05 1.69
C THR A 56 15.78 -3.46 0.54
N LEU A 57 15.11 -3.05 -0.51
CA LEU A 57 15.75 -2.42 -1.64
C LEU A 57 16.44 -1.10 -1.25
N ALA A 58 15.83 -0.28 -0.43
CA ALA A 58 16.40 0.99 0.02
C ALA A 58 17.64 0.77 0.91
N VAL A 59 17.58 -0.21 1.82
CA VAL A 59 18.68 -0.50 2.76
C VAL A 59 19.87 -1.17 2.07
N PHE A 60 19.63 -2.14 1.17
CA PHE A 60 20.71 -2.98 0.61
C PHE A 60 21.16 -2.63 -0.80
N GLY A 61 20.71 -1.55 -1.39
CA GLY A 61 21.43 -1.13 -2.56
C GLY A 61 20.69 -0.54 -3.73
N LEU A 62 19.46 -0.10 -3.60
CA LEU A 62 18.84 0.60 -4.73
C LEU A 62 19.25 2.07 -4.86
N GLY A 63 19.87 2.68 -3.87
CA GLY A 63 20.51 3.97 -4.07
C GLY A 63 21.58 3.93 -5.19
N VAL A 64 22.29 2.81 -5.33
CA VAL A 64 23.26 2.58 -6.41
C VAL A 64 22.58 2.19 -7.72
N VAL A 65 21.55 1.34 -7.68
CA VAL A 65 20.83 0.87 -8.89
C VAL A 65 19.98 1.97 -9.51
N ALA A 66 19.30 2.79 -8.71
CA ALA A 66 18.51 3.91 -9.22
C ALA A 66 19.38 4.97 -9.93
N GLN A 67 20.60 5.18 -9.47
CA GLN A 67 21.56 6.09 -10.12
C GLN A 67 22.20 5.47 -11.37
N SER A 68 22.40 4.13 -11.40
CA SER A 68 23.10 3.45 -12.48
C SER A 68 22.18 2.93 -13.60
N TYR A 69 20.89 2.76 -13.36
CA TYR A 69 19.95 2.16 -14.31
C TYR A 69 18.64 2.95 -14.41
N THR A 70 18.76 4.21 -14.85
CA THR A 70 17.60 5.12 -15.06
C THR A 70 16.54 4.51 -15.98
N ALA A 71 16.95 3.78 -17.01
CA ALA A 71 16.03 3.12 -17.94
C ALA A 71 15.17 2.03 -17.26
N LEU A 72 15.77 1.23 -16.37
CA LEU A 72 15.03 0.21 -15.62
C LEU A 72 14.02 0.85 -14.66
N PHE A 73 14.40 1.93 -13.99
CA PHE A 73 13.51 2.68 -13.11
C PHE A 73 12.33 3.30 -13.87
N THR A 74 12.60 3.84 -15.04
CA THR A 74 11.57 4.37 -15.96
C THR A 74 10.61 3.27 -16.40
N LEU A 75 11.11 2.09 -16.78
CA LEU A 75 10.28 0.94 -17.16
C LEU A 75 9.38 0.47 -16.00
N ILE A 76 9.92 0.38 -14.79
CA ILE A 76 9.15 0.02 -13.60
C ILE A 76 8.04 1.05 -13.34
N ASN A 77 8.34 2.34 -13.48
CA ASN A 77 7.34 3.40 -13.32
C ASN A 77 6.21 3.30 -14.35
N TRP A 78 6.52 3.06 -15.62
CA TRP A 78 5.51 2.87 -16.66
C TRP A 78 4.64 1.63 -16.38
N ALA A 79 5.25 0.49 -16.02
CA ALA A 79 4.52 -0.72 -15.67
C ALA A 79 3.59 -0.48 -14.47
N ALA A 80 4.06 0.23 -13.45
CA ALA A 80 3.27 0.59 -12.28
C ALA A 80 2.11 1.54 -12.62
N ALA A 81 2.32 2.55 -13.47
CA ALA A 81 1.29 3.47 -13.92
C ALA A 81 0.19 2.75 -14.73
N LEU A 82 0.57 1.86 -15.65
CA LEU A 82 -0.36 1.03 -16.41
C LEU A 82 -1.18 0.10 -15.51
N TYR A 83 -0.53 -0.52 -14.51
CA TYR A 83 -1.21 -1.38 -13.55
C TYR A 83 -2.19 -0.60 -12.66
N LEU A 84 -1.82 0.59 -12.19
CA LEU A 84 -2.74 1.46 -11.46
C LEU A 84 -3.93 1.91 -12.33
N GLY A 85 -3.69 2.19 -13.60
CA GLY A 85 -4.74 2.48 -14.58
C GLY A 85 -5.72 1.31 -14.74
N PHE A 86 -5.18 0.08 -14.85
CA PHE A 86 -5.98 -1.14 -14.89
C PHE A 86 -6.82 -1.32 -13.61
N LEU A 87 -6.23 -1.12 -12.42
CA LEU A 87 -6.96 -1.18 -11.16
C LEU A 87 -8.02 -0.08 -11.07
N ALA A 88 -7.71 1.15 -11.50
CA ALA A 88 -8.66 2.25 -11.55
C ALA A 88 -9.90 1.87 -12.39
N TRP A 89 -9.67 1.27 -13.57
CA TRP A 89 -10.75 0.78 -14.43
C TRP A 89 -11.53 -0.36 -13.76
N GLN A 90 -10.86 -1.31 -13.11
CA GLN A 90 -11.50 -2.42 -12.39
C GLN A 90 -12.40 -1.90 -11.26
N PHE A 91 -11.93 -0.94 -10.47
CA PHE A 91 -12.72 -0.32 -9.40
C PHE A 91 -13.88 0.53 -9.96
N TRP A 92 -13.67 1.23 -11.06
CA TRP A 92 -14.71 2.03 -11.72
C TRP A 92 -15.83 1.17 -12.30
N SER A 93 -15.47 0.06 -12.90
CA SER A 93 -16.39 -0.88 -13.56
C SER A 93 -17.06 -1.84 -12.58
N TYR A 94 -16.63 -1.85 -11.32
CA TYR A 94 -17.18 -2.74 -10.31
C TYR A 94 -18.64 -2.41 -10.03
N GLN A 95 -19.51 -3.41 -10.23
CA GLN A 95 -20.92 -3.34 -9.85
C GLN A 95 -21.07 -4.11 -8.54
N PRO A 96 -21.29 -3.44 -7.42
CA PRO A 96 -21.53 -4.13 -6.16
C PRO A 96 -22.90 -4.82 -6.24
N ASP A 97 -22.91 -6.13 -6.12
CA ASP A 97 -24.10 -6.86 -5.71
C ASP A 97 -24.42 -6.52 -4.25
N THR A 98 -25.64 -6.79 -3.82
CA THR A 98 -26.03 -6.63 -2.42
C THR A 98 -25.01 -7.33 -1.52
N ILE A 99 -24.41 -6.58 -0.59
CA ILE A 99 -23.41 -7.15 0.33
C ILE A 99 -24.11 -8.22 1.16
N ASN A 100 -23.82 -9.47 0.86
CA ASN A 100 -24.26 -10.57 1.72
C ASN A 100 -23.27 -10.65 2.89
N ILE A 101 -23.69 -10.12 4.06
CA ILE A 101 -22.83 -10.01 5.25
C ILE A 101 -22.45 -11.40 5.79
N ASP A 102 -23.26 -12.42 5.49
CA ASP A 102 -23.10 -13.79 6.00
C ASP A 102 -22.22 -14.69 5.11
N GLN A 103 -21.76 -14.22 3.95
CA GLN A 103 -20.89 -15.02 3.10
C GLN A 103 -19.49 -15.19 3.72
N LYS A 104 -19.14 -16.44 4.03
CA LYS A 104 -17.77 -16.80 4.44
C LYS A 104 -16.81 -16.56 3.28
N VAL A 105 -15.77 -15.77 3.54
CA VAL A 105 -14.71 -15.49 2.56
C VAL A 105 -13.97 -16.78 2.23
N THR A 106 -13.87 -17.12 0.96
CA THR A 106 -13.15 -18.31 0.49
C THR A 106 -11.63 -18.10 0.51
N ARG A 107 -10.87 -19.20 0.59
CA ARG A 107 -9.40 -19.16 0.51
C ARG A 107 -8.92 -18.46 -0.78
N GLN A 108 -9.58 -18.69 -1.90
CA GLN A 108 -9.24 -18.06 -3.17
C GLN A 108 -9.42 -16.55 -3.13
N GLN A 109 -10.48 -16.06 -2.46
CA GLN A 109 -10.70 -14.61 -2.26
C GLN A 109 -9.64 -14.00 -1.35
N LEU A 110 -9.17 -14.71 -0.32
CA LEU A 110 -8.07 -14.23 0.54
C LEU A 110 -6.75 -14.14 -0.22
N VAL A 111 -6.41 -15.13 -1.03
CA VAL A 111 -5.21 -15.10 -1.89
C VAL A 111 -5.30 -13.95 -2.89
N SER A 112 -6.46 -13.75 -3.53
CA SER A 112 -6.69 -12.61 -4.44
C SER A 112 -6.54 -11.27 -3.72
N ALA A 113 -7.05 -11.16 -2.49
CA ALA A 113 -6.93 -9.95 -1.68
C ALA A 113 -5.46 -9.66 -1.31
N TRP A 114 -4.72 -10.68 -0.88
CA TRP A 114 -3.30 -10.59 -0.58
C TRP A 114 -2.48 -10.17 -1.82
N LEU A 115 -2.67 -10.84 -2.96
CA LEU A 115 -2.00 -10.48 -4.21
C LEU A 115 -2.33 -9.06 -4.65
N SER A 116 -3.58 -8.61 -4.50
CA SER A 116 -3.97 -7.22 -4.77
C SER A 116 -3.18 -6.23 -3.92
N GLY A 117 -3.08 -6.48 -2.60
CA GLY A 117 -2.32 -5.61 -1.69
C GLY A 117 -0.85 -5.52 -2.08
N LEU A 118 -0.22 -6.67 -2.35
CA LEU A 118 1.18 -6.74 -2.78
C LEU A 118 1.39 -5.99 -4.10
N SER A 119 0.59 -6.27 -5.11
CA SER A 119 0.74 -5.67 -6.44
C SER A 119 0.49 -4.15 -6.41
N ILE A 120 -0.53 -3.70 -5.66
CA ILE A 120 -0.81 -2.28 -5.49
C ILE A 120 0.36 -1.57 -4.83
N THR A 121 0.97 -2.16 -3.82
CA THR A 121 2.10 -1.54 -3.12
C THR A 121 3.35 -1.51 -4.00
N LEU A 122 3.64 -2.59 -4.72
CA LEU A 122 4.77 -2.64 -5.65
C LEU A 122 4.63 -1.63 -6.80
N GLY A 123 3.40 -1.33 -7.23
CA GLY A 123 3.10 -0.29 -8.22
C GLY A 123 2.82 1.10 -7.62
N ASN A 124 2.96 1.28 -6.31
CA ASN A 124 2.55 2.53 -5.66
C ASN A 124 3.67 3.58 -5.63
N PRO A 125 3.54 4.70 -6.38
CA PRO A 125 4.55 5.75 -6.42
C PRO A 125 4.79 6.40 -5.05
N LYS A 126 3.77 6.45 -4.21
CA LYS A 126 3.87 6.97 -2.85
C LYS A 126 4.79 6.11 -1.99
N THR A 127 4.64 4.78 -2.05
CA THR A 127 5.51 3.82 -1.35
C THR A 127 6.94 3.91 -1.89
N MET A 128 7.11 3.93 -3.21
CA MET A 128 8.42 4.11 -3.84
C MET A 128 9.09 5.40 -3.40
N ALA A 129 8.38 6.54 -3.47
CA ALA A 129 8.90 7.83 -3.05
C ALA A 129 9.26 7.86 -1.56
N PHE A 130 8.47 7.21 -0.70
CA PHE A 130 8.77 7.12 0.72
C PHE A 130 10.10 6.39 0.96
N TYR A 131 10.28 5.19 0.43
CA TYR A 131 11.47 4.39 0.69
C TYR A 131 12.72 4.90 -0.05
N LEU A 132 12.58 5.49 -1.23
CA LEU A 132 13.73 5.96 -2.01
C LEU A 132 14.15 7.39 -1.68
N ALA A 133 13.20 8.27 -1.31
CA ALA A 133 13.47 9.69 -1.10
C ALA A 133 13.36 10.10 0.37
N ILE A 134 12.37 9.61 1.12
CA ILE A 134 12.10 10.05 2.50
C ILE A 134 12.88 9.23 3.51
N LEU A 135 12.95 7.90 3.35
CA LEU A 135 13.64 7.04 4.30
C LEU A 135 15.11 7.44 4.53
N PRO A 136 15.93 7.75 3.49
CA PRO A 136 17.32 8.18 3.68
C PRO A 136 17.49 9.49 4.43
N LEU A 137 16.44 10.32 4.51
CA LEU A 137 16.45 11.59 5.26
C LEU A 137 16.17 11.39 6.76
N VAL A 138 15.56 10.27 7.13
CA VAL A 138 15.14 10.01 8.51
C VAL A 138 15.97 8.94 9.20
N ILE A 139 16.70 8.12 8.45
CA ILE A 139 17.55 7.07 9.00
C ILE A 139 18.83 6.91 8.17
N SER A 140 19.97 6.74 8.84
CA SER A 140 21.30 6.57 8.22
C SER A 140 21.46 5.16 7.65
N LEU A 141 21.13 4.96 6.36
CA LEU A 141 21.10 3.64 5.71
C LEU A 141 22.43 2.90 5.77
N GLN A 142 23.58 3.64 5.73
CA GLN A 142 24.92 3.06 5.77
C GLN A 142 25.25 2.35 7.09
N ALA A 143 24.56 2.72 8.17
CA ALA A 143 24.77 2.14 9.50
C ALA A 143 23.88 0.92 9.77
N ILE A 144 23.01 0.53 8.82
CA ILE A 144 22.04 -0.55 9.01
C ILE A 144 22.70 -1.90 8.69
N SER A 145 22.89 -2.71 9.75
CA SER A 145 23.28 -4.10 9.59
C SER A 145 22.08 -4.99 9.18
N LEU A 146 22.36 -6.14 8.56
CA LEU A 146 21.35 -7.15 8.24
C LEU A 146 20.55 -7.58 9.49
N ARG A 147 21.25 -7.70 10.62
CA ARG A 147 20.61 -8.01 11.90
C ARG A 147 19.62 -6.92 12.31
N PHE A 148 20.02 -5.66 12.28
CA PHE A 148 19.15 -4.53 12.66
C PHE A 148 17.95 -4.40 11.70
N TRP A 149 18.18 -4.57 10.39
CA TRP A 149 17.10 -4.61 9.41
C TRP A 149 16.06 -5.69 9.77
N GLY A 150 16.49 -6.94 9.96
CA GLY A 150 15.57 -8.06 10.19
C GLY A 150 14.91 -8.07 11.58
N THR A 151 15.63 -7.64 12.63
CA THR A 151 15.12 -7.72 14.02
C THR A 151 14.44 -6.43 14.50
N VAL A 152 14.66 -5.30 13.84
CA VAL A 152 14.12 -4.02 14.26
C VAL A 152 13.30 -3.35 13.15
N LEU A 153 13.90 -3.06 11.99
CA LEU A 153 13.22 -2.28 10.95
C LEU A 153 12.01 -3.02 10.36
N VAL A 154 12.16 -4.28 9.99
CA VAL A 154 11.05 -5.07 9.44
C VAL A 154 9.90 -5.22 10.44
N PRO A 155 10.12 -5.62 11.71
CA PRO A 155 9.05 -5.65 12.71
C PRO A 155 8.41 -4.29 12.99
N VAL A 156 9.19 -3.22 13.07
CA VAL A 156 8.67 -1.86 13.29
C VAL A 156 7.82 -1.41 12.11
N THR A 157 8.29 -1.62 10.88
CA THR A 157 7.51 -1.33 9.66
C THR A 157 6.19 -2.08 9.67
N ALA A 158 6.24 -3.39 9.93
CA ALA A 158 5.03 -4.22 10.00
C ALA A 158 4.08 -3.74 11.10
N ALA A 159 4.59 -3.40 12.28
CA ALA A 159 3.77 -2.93 13.40
C ALA A 159 3.07 -1.60 13.10
N VAL A 160 3.78 -0.63 12.52
CA VAL A 160 3.21 0.68 12.12
C VAL A 160 2.12 0.48 11.07
N LEU A 161 2.41 -0.30 10.02
CA LEU A 161 1.44 -0.55 8.95
C LEU A 161 0.24 -1.38 9.44
N LEU A 162 0.46 -2.34 10.35
CA LEU A 162 -0.63 -3.08 11.00
C LEU A 162 -1.51 -2.15 11.83
N ALA A 163 -0.92 -1.26 12.63
CA ALA A 163 -1.68 -0.31 13.45
C ALA A 163 -2.55 0.60 12.59
N VAL A 164 -1.94 1.26 11.59
CA VAL A 164 -2.66 2.17 10.69
C VAL A 164 -3.68 1.40 9.85
N GLY A 165 -3.29 0.29 9.24
CA GLY A 165 -4.18 -0.54 8.41
C GLY A 165 -5.36 -1.11 9.21
N ALA A 166 -5.14 -1.54 10.46
CA ALA A 166 -6.21 -1.98 11.34
C ALA A 166 -7.24 -0.89 11.61
N MET A 167 -6.82 0.37 11.79
CA MET A 167 -7.75 1.50 11.93
C MET A 167 -8.63 1.64 10.69
N PHE A 168 -8.05 1.55 9.48
CA PHE A 168 -8.83 1.59 8.23
C PHE A 168 -9.78 0.39 8.09
N ILE A 169 -9.34 -0.83 8.45
CA ILE A 169 -10.18 -2.03 8.41
C ILE A 169 -11.35 -1.87 9.38
N LEU A 170 -11.10 -1.46 10.64
CA LEU A 170 -12.13 -1.29 11.64
C LEU A 170 -13.15 -0.21 11.24
N ALA A 171 -12.67 0.91 10.71
CA ALA A 171 -13.53 1.96 10.18
C ALA A 171 -14.40 1.44 9.03
N ALA A 172 -13.80 0.73 8.07
CA ALA A 172 -14.51 0.14 6.93
C ALA A 172 -15.58 -0.87 7.37
N VAL A 173 -15.24 -1.78 8.29
CA VAL A 173 -16.19 -2.79 8.79
C VAL A 173 -17.35 -2.14 9.56
N LYS A 174 -17.10 -1.11 10.35
CA LYS A 174 -18.16 -0.35 11.02
C LYS A 174 -19.07 0.36 10.01
N VAL A 175 -18.50 1.02 9.03
CA VAL A 175 -19.26 1.73 7.98
C VAL A 175 -20.02 0.75 7.09
N ARG A 176 -19.50 -0.47 6.87
CA ARG A 176 -20.18 -1.53 6.10
C ARG A 176 -21.61 -1.79 6.57
N VAL A 177 -21.84 -1.77 7.88
CA VAL A 177 -23.18 -2.00 8.48
C VAL A 177 -24.16 -0.89 8.06
N PHE A 178 -23.68 0.32 7.80
CA PHE A 178 -24.49 1.48 7.36
C PHE A 178 -24.60 1.58 5.83
N LEU A 179 -23.66 0.99 5.08
CA LEU A 179 -23.64 1.02 3.61
C LEU A 179 -24.45 -0.15 3.02
N THR A 180 -25.74 -0.22 3.34
CA THR A 180 -26.65 -1.25 2.80
C THR A 180 -27.10 -0.95 1.36
N HIS A 181 -26.90 0.27 0.86
CA HIS A 181 -27.36 0.66 -0.47
C HIS A 181 -26.28 0.46 -1.55
N PRO A 182 -26.60 -0.29 -2.64
CA PRO A 182 -25.65 -0.53 -3.77
C PRO A 182 -25.12 0.76 -4.39
N GLN A 183 -25.91 1.85 -4.38
CA GLN A 183 -25.49 3.15 -4.92
C GLN A 183 -24.32 3.77 -4.11
N SER A 184 -24.37 3.70 -2.78
CA SER A 184 -23.31 4.24 -1.92
C SER A 184 -21.99 3.50 -2.13
N LEU A 185 -22.07 2.18 -2.28
CA LEU A 185 -20.90 1.36 -2.62
C LEU A 185 -20.33 1.72 -3.99
N ARG A 186 -21.19 1.87 -5.00
CA ARG A 186 -20.77 2.26 -6.34
C ARG A 186 -20.05 3.61 -6.35
N ILE A 187 -20.57 4.60 -5.62
CA ILE A 187 -19.92 5.92 -5.49
C ILE A 187 -18.55 5.77 -4.85
N MET A 188 -18.45 4.99 -3.77
CA MET A 188 -17.18 4.76 -3.09
C MET A 188 -16.15 4.05 -3.99
N TYR A 189 -16.54 2.98 -4.70
CA TYR A 189 -15.65 2.28 -5.63
C TYR A 189 -15.17 3.20 -6.76
N ARG A 190 -16.04 4.04 -7.30
CA ARG A 190 -15.68 5.05 -8.31
C ARG A 190 -14.72 6.10 -7.75
N ALA A 191 -14.91 6.54 -6.49
CA ALA A 191 -13.98 7.46 -5.84
C ALA A 191 -12.59 6.85 -5.67
N VAL A 192 -12.52 5.56 -5.27
CA VAL A 192 -11.26 4.80 -5.21
C VAL A 192 -10.60 4.70 -6.59
N GLY A 193 -11.37 4.33 -7.62
CA GLY A 193 -10.89 4.27 -9.00
C GLY A 193 -10.35 5.62 -9.49
N MET A 194 -11.01 6.73 -9.13
CA MET A 194 -10.54 8.07 -9.46
C MET A 194 -9.21 8.40 -8.79
N ILE A 195 -9.04 8.08 -7.50
CA ILE A 195 -7.78 8.28 -6.77
C ILE A 195 -6.64 7.49 -7.44
N MET A 196 -6.90 6.25 -7.82
CA MET A 196 -5.92 5.40 -8.52
C MET A 196 -5.57 5.96 -9.92
N LEU A 197 -6.56 6.45 -10.65
CA LEU A 197 -6.35 7.08 -11.96
C LEU A 197 -5.50 8.35 -11.83
N LEU A 198 -5.80 9.21 -10.88
CA LEU A 198 -5.02 10.42 -10.62
C LEU A 198 -3.58 10.08 -10.22
N ALA A 199 -3.39 9.03 -9.42
CA ALA A 199 -2.05 8.55 -9.07
C ALA A 199 -1.29 8.04 -10.33
N ALA A 200 -1.94 7.25 -11.19
CA ALA A 200 -1.36 6.77 -12.44
C ALA A 200 -0.95 7.92 -13.37
N LEU A 201 -1.83 8.91 -13.55
CA LEU A 201 -1.54 10.10 -14.36
C LEU A 201 -0.39 10.92 -13.79
N GLY A 202 -0.36 11.10 -12.45
CA GLY A 202 0.74 11.80 -11.77
C GLY A 202 2.10 11.11 -11.95
N MET A 203 2.13 9.78 -12.04
CA MET A 203 3.36 9.03 -12.37
C MET A 203 3.82 9.30 -13.80
N ILE A 204 2.90 9.25 -14.75
CA ILE A 204 3.20 9.49 -16.17
C ILE A 204 3.78 10.89 -16.35
N VAL A 205 3.13 11.91 -15.78
CA VAL A 205 3.58 13.31 -15.88
C VAL A 205 4.97 13.53 -15.30
N LYS A 206 5.35 12.80 -14.23
CA LYS A 206 6.70 12.90 -13.65
C LYS A 206 7.77 12.14 -14.42
N THR A 207 7.37 11.23 -15.29
CA THR A 207 8.29 10.37 -16.05
C THR A 207 8.53 10.92 -17.47
N LEU A 208 7.70 11.89 -17.92
CA LEU A 208 7.88 12.70 -19.13
C LEU A 208 8.75 13.92 -18.87
#